data_cbaf638300153c973a17d8cf4c6fbcca
#
_entry.id   cbaf638300153c973a17d8cf4c6fbcca
#
_cell.length_a   1.000
_cell.length_b   1.000
_cell.length_c   1.000
_cell.angle_alpha   90.00
_cell.angle_beta   90.00
_cell.angle_gamma   90.00
#
_symmetry.space_group_name_H-M   'P 1'
#
loop_
_entity.id
_entity.type
_entity.pdbx_description
1 polymer ?
#
loop_
_entity_poly.entity_id
_entity_poly.type
_entity_poly.pdbx_seq_one_letter_code
_entity_poly.pdbx_strand_id
1 'polypeptide(L)'
;NNVTYHDGFTLHDMVTYAERHNLDNLEENRDGHGHNLSANYGIEGETNDEQILAMRERQKRNLFATLIFSQGTPHILGGDELSRTQNGNNNAYCQDNPISWMNWELNKRKQDFLSFCQYVIRLRQSSSLLSELKLHDDTFTLSRNVKEINWYKPDGSDKASEDWNAHHNKAFGVEIKGCVTGDQKPEHWFLCVNASESDVRFHLPSVIPRGGWTMHLDTRYSSLEEQPSICIQKVFLQASKSLTLFSFSQFSG
;
A
#
# COMPACT_ATOMS: atom_id res chain seq x y z
N ASN A 1 8.53 -6.63 7.32
CA ASN A 1 7.12 -6.51 6.96
C ASN A 1 6.88 -7.20 5.62
N ASN A 2 5.78 -7.91 5.48
CA ASN A 2 5.35 -8.53 4.23
C ASN A 2 3.81 -8.49 4.14
N VAL A 3 3.28 -8.51 2.93
CA VAL A 3 1.87 -8.76 2.63
C VAL A 3 1.69 -10.20 2.19
N THR A 4 2.60 -10.68 1.38
CA THR A 4 2.64 -12.01 0.78
C THR A 4 3.95 -12.72 1.12
N TYR A 5 3.93 -14.04 1.10
CA TYR A 5 5.07 -14.88 1.41
C TYR A 5 5.03 -16.16 0.58
N HIS A 6 6.10 -16.95 0.54
CA HIS A 6 6.16 -18.17 -0.29
C HIS A 6 5.11 -19.23 0.11
N ASP A 7 4.69 -19.25 1.36
CA ASP A 7 3.60 -20.09 1.86
C ASP A 7 2.31 -19.27 1.90
N GLY A 8 1.53 -19.33 0.86
CA GLY A 8 0.31 -18.54 0.76
C GLY A 8 0.01 -18.07 -0.67
N PHE A 9 -0.94 -17.19 -0.80
CA PHE A 9 -1.25 -16.56 -2.08
C PHE A 9 -0.18 -15.56 -2.50
N THR A 10 0.04 -15.44 -3.81
CA THR A 10 0.72 -14.29 -4.41
C THR A 10 -0.14 -13.03 -4.22
N LEU A 11 0.43 -11.85 -4.44
CA LEU A 11 -0.33 -10.60 -4.36
C LEU A 11 -1.49 -10.56 -5.37
N HIS A 12 -1.31 -11.14 -6.55
CA HIS A 12 -2.38 -11.26 -7.54
C HIS A 12 -3.47 -12.23 -7.07
N ASP A 13 -3.09 -13.39 -6.55
CA ASP A 13 -4.05 -14.39 -6.09
C ASP A 13 -4.83 -13.91 -4.85
N MET A 14 -4.19 -13.14 -3.96
CA MET A 14 -4.84 -12.55 -2.79
C MET A 14 -6.03 -11.65 -3.14
N VAL A 15 -6.03 -11.02 -4.32
CA VAL A 15 -7.14 -10.18 -4.78
C VAL A 15 -8.03 -10.87 -5.83
N THR A 16 -7.76 -12.16 -6.13
CA THR A 16 -8.42 -12.92 -7.19
C THR A 16 -9.18 -14.13 -6.66
N TYR A 17 -8.68 -14.75 -5.60
CA TYR A 17 -9.22 -15.97 -5.02
C TYR A 17 -9.62 -15.75 -3.56
N ALA A 18 -10.84 -16.16 -3.20
CA ALA A 18 -11.29 -16.24 -1.82
C ALA A 18 -10.95 -17.59 -1.19
N GLU A 19 -10.96 -18.65 -2.00
CA GLU A 19 -10.70 -20.03 -1.61
C GLU A 19 -9.36 -20.51 -2.18
N ARG A 20 -8.74 -21.49 -1.50
CA ARG A 20 -7.54 -22.14 -2.05
C ARG A 20 -7.90 -23.15 -3.14
N HIS A 21 -7.05 -23.26 -4.14
CA HIS A 21 -7.19 -24.14 -5.29
C HIS A 21 -5.97 -25.09 -5.42
N ASN A 22 -5.77 -25.97 -4.44
CA ASN A 22 -4.59 -26.84 -4.31
C ASN A 22 -4.80 -28.26 -4.83
N LEU A 23 -5.85 -28.54 -5.63
CA LEU A 23 -6.15 -29.88 -6.12
C LEU A 23 -4.98 -30.51 -6.89
N ASP A 24 -4.21 -29.70 -7.63
CA ASP A 24 -3.05 -30.16 -8.39
C ASP A 24 -1.88 -30.64 -7.50
N ASN A 25 -1.93 -30.37 -6.19
CA ASN A 25 -0.98 -30.90 -5.22
C ASN A 25 -1.30 -32.36 -4.80
N LEU A 26 -2.42 -32.91 -5.25
CA LEU A 26 -2.89 -34.27 -4.97
C LEU A 26 -3.15 -34.58 -3.48
N GLU A 27 -3.40 -33.54 -2.69
CA GLU A 27 -3.71 -33.60 -1.24
C GLU A 27 -5.20 -33.30 -0.96
N GLU A 28 -6.07 -33.52 -1.94
CA GLU A 28 -7.53 -33.30 -1.85
C GLU A 28 -7.90 -31.88 -1.42
N ASN A 29 -7.08 -30.88 -1.80
CA ASN A 29 -7.23 -29.47 -1.40
C ASN A 29 -7.19 -29.24 0.13
N ARG A 30 -6.54 -30.13 0.89
CA ARG A 30 -6.43 -30.04 2.37
C ARG A 30 -5.15 -29.38 2.84
N ASP A 31 -4.13 -29.35 2.00
CA ASP A 31 -2.84 -28.73 2.25
C ASP A 31 -2.87 -27.20 2.14
N GLY A 32 -1.80 -26.56 2.58
CA GLY A 32 -1.68 -25.09 2.61
C GLY A 32 -2.57 -24.43 3.67
N HIS A 33 -2.67 -23.12 3.63
CA HIS A 33 -3.46 -22.35 4.58
C HIS A 33 -4.95 -22.51 4.33
N GLY A 34 -5.70 -22.90 5.37
CA GLY A 34 -7.17 -23.00 5.31
C GLY A 34 -7.90 -21.68 5.57
N HIS A 35 -7.16 -20.64 6.00
CA HIS A 35 -7.71 -19.32 6.29
C HIS A 35 -6.90 -18.26 5.52
N ASN A 36 -7.44 -17.77 4.43
CA ASN A 36 -6.82 -16.74 3.62
C ASN A 36 -7.45 -15.37 3.93
N LEU A 37 -6.61 -14.35 4.14
CA LEU A 37 -7.03 -12.95 4.23
C LEU A 37 -7.08 -12.35 2.82
N SER A 38 -7.95 -12.90 1.98
CA SER A 38 -8.05 -12.59 0.55
C SER A 38 -9.48 -12.24 0.16
N ALA A 39 -9.68 -11.69 -1.03
CA ALA A 39 -11.00 -11.37 -1.58
C ALA A 39 -11.00 -11.45 -3.10
N ASN A 40 -12.02 -12.07 -3.68
CA ASN A 40 -12.18 -12.24 -5.13
C ASN A 40 -12.93 -11.08 -5.82
N TYR A 41 -13.48 -10.15 -5.04
CA TYR A 41 -14.24 -8.98 -5.52
C TYR A 41 -15.45 -9.32 -6.40
N GLY A 42 -16.05 -10.49 -6.19
CA GLY A 42 -17.31 -10.90 -6.81
C GLY A 42 -17.24 -12.10 -7.75
N ILE A 43 -16.06 -12.47 -8.24
CA ILE A 43 -15.86 -13.67 -9.09
C ILE A 43 -14.62 -14.41 -8.59
N GLU A 44 -14.78 -15.71 -8.29
CA GLU A 44 -13.65 -16.56 -7.92
C GLU A 44 -12.79 -16.89 -9.15
N GLY A 45 -11.50 -16.58 -9.06
CA GLY A 45 -10.54 -16.80 -10.15
C GLY A 45 -10.55 -15.69 -11.22
N GLU A 46 -9.96 -16.02 -12.37
CA GLU A 46 -9.80 -15.08 -13.48
C GLU A 46 -11.15 -14.65 -14.08
N THR A 47 -11.20 -13.42 -14.57
CA THR A 47 -12.41 -12.82 -15.17
C THR A 47 -12.05 -11.81 -16.25
N ASN A 48 -13.03 -11.50 -17.13
CA ASN A 48 -12.95 -10.40 -18.08
C ASN A 48 -13.84 -9.21 -17.69
N ASP A 49 -14.41 -9.23 -16.47
CA ASP A 49 -15.19 -8.09 -15.98
C ASP A 49 -14.26 -6.94 -15.62
N GLU A 50 -14.36 -5.86 -16.40
CA GLU A 50 -13.49 -4.69 -16.27
C GLU A 50 -13.63 -3.97 -14.90
N GLN A 51 -14.80 -4.00 -14.26
CA GLN A 51 -15.01 -3.36 -12.97
C GLN A 51 -14.31 -4.17 -11.87
N ILE A 52 -14.43 -5.49 -11.92
CA ILE A 52 -13.74 -6.40 -10.98
C ILE A 52 -12.24 -6.29 -11.17
N LEU A 53 -11.76 -6.34 -12.41
CA LEU A 53 -10.33 -6.19 -12.72
C LEU A 53 -9.77 -4.85 -12.23
N ALA A 54 -10.46 -3.74 -12.48
CA ALA A 54 -10.05 -2.42 -12.01
C ALA A 54 -9.97 -2.36 -10.47
N MET A 55 -10.90 -3.01 -9.76
CA MET A 55 -10.88 -3.10 -8.30
C MET A 55 -9.70 -3.95 -7.82
N ARG A 56 -9.46 -5.12 -8.40
CA ARG A 56 -8.31 -5.98 -8.07
C ARG A 56 -6.99 -5.26 -8.26
N GLU A 57 -6.81 -4.56 -9.38
CA GLU A 57 -5.60 -3.78 -9.65
C GLU A 57 -5.43 -2.64 -8.62
N ARG A 58 -6.51 -1.95 -8.23
CA ARG A 58 -6.47 -0.93 -7.17
C ARG A 58 -6.03 -1.55 -5.84
N GLN A 59 -6.56 -2.71 -5.48
CA GLN A 59 -6.20 -3.36 -4.22
C GLN A 59 -4.75 -3.86 -4.21
N LYS A 60 -4.22 -4.36 -5.32
CA LYS A 60 -2.79 -4.67 -5.43
C LYS A 60 -1.95 -3.43 -5.16
N ARG A 61 -2.31 -2.27 -5.76
CA ARG A 61 -1.62 -1.00 -5.50
C ARG A 61 -1.71 -0.57 -4.04
N ASN A 62 -2.88 -0.71 -3.41
CA ASN A 62 -3.07 -0.41 -1.99
C ASN A 62 -2.16 -1.26 -1.10
N LEU A 63 -2.18 -2.57 -1.28
CA LEU A 63 -1.40 -3.52 -0.49
C LEU A 63 0.10 -3.29 -0.67
N PHE A 64 0.56 -3.12 -1.91
CA PHE A 64 1.96 -2.86 -2.22
C PHE A 64 2.44 -1.52 -1.64
N ALA A 65 1.68 -0.43 -1.82
CA ALA A 65 2.02 0.87 -1.27
C ALA A 65 2.02 0.86 0.27
N THR A 66 1.05 0.17 0.90
CA THR A 66 1.02 -0.01 2.36
C THR A 66 2.28 -0.72 2.85
N LEU A 67 2.72 -1.78 2.17
CA LEU A 67 3.96 -2.48 2.50
C LEU A 67 5.17 -1.54 2.40
N ILE A 68 5.30 -0.85 1.26
CA ILE A 68 6.47 -0.02 0.99
C ILE A 68 6.56 1.19 1.92
N PHE A 69 5.43 1.82 2.29
CA PHE A 69 5.44 2.97 3.22
C PHE A 69 5.37 2.57 4.70
N SER A 70 5.25 1.28 5.01
CA SER A 70 5.35 0.79 6.39
C SER A 70 6.77 0.92 6.94
N GLN A 71 6.88 1.16 8.24
CA GLN A 71 8.16 1.20 8.94
C GLN A 71 8.84 -0.18 8.94
N GLY A 72 10.16 -0.19 8.81
CA GLY A 72 10.96 -1.41 8.78
C GLY A 72 11.28 -1.88 7.35
N THR A 73 11.92 -3.04 7.23
CA THR A 73 12.34 -3.60 5.95
C THR A 73 11.14 -4.23 5.23
N PRO A 74 10.74 -3.74 4.04
CA PRO A 74 9.72 -4.41 3.25
C PRO A 74 10.29 -5.68 2.63
N HIS A 75 9.50 -6.75 2.67
CA HIS A 75 9.77 -8.00 1.98
C HIS A 75 8.72 -8.22 0.90
N ILE A 76 9.14 -8.38 -0.34
CA ILE A 76 8.30 -8.59 -1.52
C ILE A 76 8.50 -10.03 -1.97
N LEU A 77 7.42 -10.78 -2.18
CA LEU A 77 7.50 -12.09 -2.80
C LEU A 77 7.88 -11.92 -4.28
N GLY A 78 8.90 -12.67 -4.73
CA GLY A 78 9.38 -12.58 -6.11
C GLY A 78 8.27 -12.86 -7.13
N GLY A 79 8.03 -11.92 -8.04
CA GLY A 79 7.00 -11.97 -9.07
C GLY A 79 5.70 -11.23 -8.72
N ASP A 80 5.51 -10.78 -7.48
CA ASP A 80 4.35 -9.96 -7.13
C ASP A 80 4.30 -8.69 -7.98
N GLU A 81 5.45 -8.07 -8.23
CA GLU A 81 5.60 -6.89 -9.09
C GLU A 81 5.22 -7.14 -10.57
N LEU A 82 5.27 -8.41 -11.00
CA LEU A 82 4.87 -8.87 -12.33
C LEU A 82 3.42 -9.39 -12.36
N SER A 83 2.69 -9.27 -11.25
CA SER A 83 1.37 -9.88 -11.08
C SER A 83 1.38 -11.41 -11.32
N ARG A 84 2.36 -12.09 -10.73
CA ARG A 84 2.46 -13.55 -10.78
C ARG A 84 1.24 -14.17 -10.13
N THR A 85 0.69 -15.20 -10.77
CA THR A 85 -0.37 -16.04 -10.21
C THR A 85 0.13 -17.47 -10.02
N GLN A 86 -0.39 -18.16 -9.03
CA GLN A 86 -0.31 -19.59 -8.83
C GLN A 86 -1.69 -20.25 -9.06
N ASN A 87 -2.60 -19.53 -9.77
CA ASN A 87 -3.96 -19.96 -10.08
C ASN A 87 -4.77 -20.32 -8.81
N GLY A 88 -4.52 -19.58 -7.71
CA GLY A 88 -5.17 -19.84 -6.42
C GLY A 88 -4.57 -21.01 -5.63
N ASN A 89 -3.47 -21.61 -6.10
CA ASN A 89 -2.71 -22.57 -5.30
C ASN A 89 -1.87 -21.81 -4.26
N ASN A 90 -2.22 -21.94 -2.99
CA ASN A 90 -1.51 -21.26 -1.90
C ASN A 90 -0.41 -22.12 -1.25
N ASN A 91 -0.03 -23.24 -1.87
CA ASN A 91 1.01 -24.16 -1.39
C ASN A 91 1.74 -24.84 -2.56
N ALA A 92 2.26 -24.05 -3.50
CA ALA A 92 2.81 -24.53 -4.77
C ALA A 92 4.22 -25.18 -4.66
N TYR A 93 4.64 -25.62 -3.47
CA TYR A 93 5.99 -26.14 -3.20
C TYR A 93 6.38 -27.36 -4.06
N CYS A 94 5.41 -28.20 -4.42
CA CYS A 94 5.63 -29.42 -5.22
C CYS A 94 5.39 -29.22 -6.73
N GLN A 95 5.10 -27.99 -7.17
CA GLN A 95 4.75 -27.69 -8.55
C GLN A 95 5.99 -27.22 -9.33
N ASP A 96 6.52 -28.06 -10.20
CA ASP A 96 7.53 -27.69 -11.21
C ASP A 96 6.90 -27.57 -12.60
N ASN A 97 5.96 -26.64 -12.74
CA ASN A 97 5.15 -26.43 -13.92
C ASN A 97 4.62 -24.97 -13.98
N PRO A 98 3.78 -24.60 -14.96
CA PRO A 98 3.25 -23.24 -15.09
C PRO A 98 2.51 -22.67 -13.88
N ILE A 99 2.07 -23.49 -12.91
CA ILE A 99 1.48 -23.01 -11.66
C ILE A 99 2.51 -22.19 -10.86
N SER A 100 3.77 -22.65 -10.80
CA SER A 100 4.81 -21.97 -10.03
C SER A 100 5.81 -21.17 -10.89
N TRP A 101 5.89 -21.46 -12.20
CA TRP A 101 6.83 -20.78 -13.07
C TRP A 101 6.49 -19.31 -13.26
N MET A 102 7.52 -18.49 -13.43
CA MET A 102 7.37 -17.05 -13.66
C MET A 102 6.96 -16.79 -15.12
N ASN A 103 5.80 -16.15 -15.31
CA ASN A 103 5.39 -15.68 -16.62
C ASN A 103 5.95 -14.25 -16.86
N TRP A 104 6.87 -14.12 -17.80
CA TRP A 104 7.55 -12.88 -18.16
C TRP A 104 6.78 -12.03 -19.19
N GLU A 105 5.65 -12.53 -19.70
CA GLU A 105 4.83 -11.77 -20.64
C GLU A 105 4.00 -10.72 -19.89
N LEU A 106 4.22 -9.47 -20.26
CA LEU A 106 3.57 -8.33 -19.63
C LEU A 106 2.53 -7.72 -20.57
N ASN A 107 1.26 -7.88 -20.24
CA ASN A 107 0.20 -7.08 -20.84
C ASN A 107 0.20 -5.66 -20.23
N LYS A 108 -0.65 -4.75 -20.76
CA LYS A 108 -0.70 -3.36 -20.31
C LYS A 108 -0.93 -3.22 -18.81
N ARG A 109 -1.85 -3.99 -18.19
CA ARG A 109 -2.12 -3.94 -16.74
C ARG A 109 -0.91 -4.34 -15.92
N LYS A 110 -0.21 -5.42 -16.32
CA LYS A 110 1.02 -5.86 -15.64
C LYS A 110 2.15 -4.82 -15.76
N GLN A 111 2.29 -4.19 -16.93
CA GLN A 111 3.26 -3.12 -17.15
C GLN A 111 2.96 -1.89 -16.29
N ASP A 112 1.69 -1.49 -16.19
CA ASP A 112 1.26 -0.37 -15.35
C ASP A 112 1.52 -0.67 -13.86
N PHE A 113 1.23 -1.90 -13.42
CA PHE A 113 1.50 -2.30 -12.06
C PHE A 113 3.01 -2.37 -11.76
N LEU A 114 3.83 -2.92 -12.66
CA LEU A 114 5.29 -2.91 -12.53
C LEU A 114 5.84 -1.49 -12.43
N SER A 115 5.36 -0.59 -13.30
CA SER A 115 5.74 0.84 -13.26
C SER A 115 5.36 1.50 -11.94
N PHE A 116 4.18 1.17 -11.41
CA PHE A 116 3.72 1.59 -10.10
C PHE A 116 4.66 1.09 -8.99
N CYS A 117 5.00 -0.20 -8.97
CA CYS A 117 5.92 -0.78 -7.98
C CYS A 117 7.28 -0.06 -7.99
N GLN A 118 7.85 0.13 -9.18
CA GLN A 118 9.11 0.85 -9.34
C GLN A 118 9.03 2.30 -8.85
N TYR A 119 7.92 2.98 -9.12
CA TYR A 119 7.71 4.36 -8.67
C TYR A 119 7.63 4.45 -7.16
N VAL A 120 6.83 3.61 -6.51
CA VAL A 120 6.63 3.61 -5.04
C VAL A 120 7.94 3.29 -4.31
N ILE A 121 8.72 2.33 -4.84
CA ILE A 121 10.05 2.01 -4.30
C ILE A 121 11.01 3.22 -4.44
N ARG A 122 11.07 3.86 -5.62
CA ARG A 122 11.90 5.06 -5.82
C ARG A 122 11.46 6.20 -4.90
N LEU A 123 10.15 6.39 -4.73
CA LEU A 123 9.61 7.42 -3.84
C LEU A 123 10.06 7.21 -2.39
N ARG A 124 9.98 5.97 -1.89
CA ARG A 124 10.54 5.63 -0.58
C ARG A 124 12.05 5.90 -0.51
N GLN A 125 12.82 5.49 -1.52
CA GLN A 125 14.28 5.66 -1.54
C GLN A 125 14.71 7.12 -1.65
N SER A 126 13.89 7.98 -2.25
CA SER A 126 14.17 9.42 -2.39
C SER A 126 13.94 10.22 -1.10
N SER A 127 13.26 9.62 -0.12
CA SER A 127 13.00 10.21 1.19
C SER A 127 13.79 9.50 2.27
N SER A 128 14.66 10.23 2.95
CA SER A 128 15.38 9.70 4.09
C SER A 128 14.45 9.30 5.23
N LEU A 129 13.34 10.02 5.39
CA LEU A 129 12.36 9.81 6.45
C LEU A 129 11.48 8.57 6.19
N LEU A 130 11.04 8.34 4.93
CA LEU A 130 10.27 7.15 4.56
C LEU A 130 11.14 5.88 4.49
N SER A 131 12.43 6.03 4.17
CA SER A 131 13.36 4.90 4.05
C SER A 131 13.97 4.47 5.38
N GLU A 132 13.84 5.26 6.45
CA GLU A 132 14.42 4.94 7.74
C GLU A 132 13.83 3.67 8.34
N LEU A 133 14.71 2.72 8.67
CA LEU A 133 14.33 1.39 9.17
C LEU A 133 14.17 1.34 10.70
N LYS A 134 14.69 2.33 11.42
CA LYS A 134 14.66 2.32 12.87
C LYS A 134 13.33 2.87 13.39
N LEU A 135 12.64 2.04 14.16
CA LEU A 135 11.65 2.53 15.11
C LEU A 135 12.39 3.35 16.19
N HIS A 136 11.79 4.45 16.64
CA HIS A 136 12.27 5.14 17.81
C HIS A 136 12.30 4.15 18.99
N ASP A 137 13.49 3.78 19.42
CA ASP A 137 13.67 3.14 20.70
C ASP A 137 13.73 4.28 21.74
N ASP A 138 12.77 4.30 22.67
CA ASP A 138 12.71 5.27 23.78
C ASP A 138 13.93 5.20 24.72
N THR A 139 14.82 4.24 24.49
CA THR A 139 16.07 4.06 25.21
C THR A 139 17.23 4.69 24.45
N PHE A 140 17.43 5.99 24.74
CA PHE A 140 18.75 6.59 24.75
C PHE A 140 19.59 6.52 23.48
N THR A 141 19.43 7.50 22.61
CA THR A 141 20.61 8.15 22.02
C THR A 141 20.28 9.57 21.56
N LEU A 142 21.17 10.48 21.82
CA LEU A 142 21.38 11.77 21.18
C LEU A 142 21.52 11.64 19.62
N SER A 143 20.70 10.85 18.98
CA SER A 143 20.62 10.83 17.52
C SER A 143 19.79 12.06 17.12
N ARG A 144 20.38 12.90 16.31
CA ARG A 144 19.83 14.15 15.78
C ARG A 144 18.63 13.93 14.84
N ASN A 145 18.08 12.74 14.82
CA ASN A 145 16.95 12.35 13.97
C ASN A 145 15.68 12.40 14.79
N VAL A 146 14.94 13.50 14.66
CA VAL A 146 13.60 13.59 15.25
C VAL A 146 12.61 13.15 14.18
N LYS A 147 12.00 11.99 14.38
CA LYS A 147 10.91 11.49 13.57
C LYS A 147 9.66 11.41 14.45
N GLU A 148 8.64 12.14 14.05
CA GLU A 148 7.33 12.09 14.69
C GLU A 148 6.35 11.35 13.77
N ILE A 149 5.55 10.46 14.35
CA ILE A 149 4.45 9.77 13.66
C ILE A 149 3.18 10.05 14.43
N ASN A 150 2.23 10.71 13.78
CA ASN A 150 0.93 11.04 14.36
C ASN A 150 -0.19 10.37 13.54
N TRP A 151 -1.25 9.96 14.23
CA TRP A 151 -2.37 9.28 13.63
C TRP A 151 -3.63 10.11 13.78
N TYR A 152 -4.36 10.28 12.68
CA TYR A 152 -5.53 11.14 12.61
C TYR A 152 -6.77 10.38 12.17
N LYS A 153 -7.92 10.84 12.67
CA LYS A 153 -9.22 10.54 12.05
C LYS A 153 -9.41 11.41 10.81
N PRO A 154 -10.35 11.05 9.92
CA PRO A 154 -10.61 11.85 8.72
C PRO A 154 -10.97 13.31 9.00
N ASP A 155 -11.60 13.62 10.13
CA ASP A 155 -11.94 14.97 10.55
C ASP A 155 -10.75 15.82 11.01
N GLY A 156 -9.54 15.23 11.02
CA GLY A 156 -8.29 15.90 11.43
C GLY A 156 -8.03 15.88 12.93
N SER A 157 -8.88 15.24 13.72
CA SER A 157 -8.60 15.01 15.15
C SER A 157 -7.69 13.81 15.36
N ASP A 158 -6.95 13.79 16.46
CA ASP A 158 -6.06 12.69 16.81
C ASP A 158 -6.83 11.39 16.97
N LYS A 159 -6.20 10.29 16.56
CA LYS A 159 -6.75 8.94 16.71
C LYS A 159 -6.43 8.42 18.09
N ALA A 160 -7.45 8.24 18.92
CA ALA A 160 -7.34 7.70 20.28
C ALA A 160 -7.26 6.17 20.29
N SER A 161 -6.89 5.58 21.44
CA SER A 161 -6.74 4.12 21.57
C SER A 161 -8.04 3.36 21.29
N GLU A 162 -9.18 3.89 21.68
CA GLU A 162 -10.51 3.32 21.42
C GLU A 162 -10.87 3.32 19.93
N ASP A 163 -10.38 4.29 19.15
CA ASP A 163 -10.64 4.37 17.72
C ASP A 163 -10.05 3.20 16.94
N TRP A 164 -8.99 2.56 17.46
CA TRP A 164 -8.36 1.40 16.81
C TRP A 164 -9.23 0.14 16.88
N ASN A 165 -10.06 0.03 17.90
CA ASN A 165 -10.93 -1.12 18.13
C ASN A 165 -12.35 -0.93 17.56
N ALA A 166 -12.64 0.25 17.00
CA ALA A 166 -13.94 0.57 16.44
C ALA A 166 -14.05 0.04 15.01
N HIS A 167 -14.79 -1.04 14.81
CA HIS A 167 -14.94 -1.72 13.50
C HIS A 167 -15.46 -0.85 12.36
N HIS A 168 -16.13 0.26 12.67
CA HIS A 168 -16.61 1.23 11.67
C HIS A 168 -15.54 2.20 11.21
N ASN A 169 -14.42 2.34 11.95
CA ASN A 169 -13.31 3.23 11.62
C ASN A 169 -12.41 2.60 10.54
N LYS A 170 -12.81 2.67 9.28
CA LYS A 170 -12.09 2.12 8.13
C LYS A 170 -11.21 3.15 7.40
N ALA A 171 -11.08 4.35 7.94
CA ALA A 171 -10.27 5.41 7.34
C ALA A 171 -9.44 6.12 8.40
N PHE A 172 -8.19 6.45 8.05
CA PHE A 172 -7.27 7.17 8.93
C PHE A 172 -6.18 7.90 8.14
N GLY A 173 -5.59 8.93 8.75
CA GLY A 173 -4.41 9.62 8.27
C GLY A 173 -3.17 9.27 9.09
N VAL A 174 -2.01 9.21 8.43
CA VAL A 174 -0.71 9.07 9.09
C VAL A 174 0.16 10.24 8.69
N GLU A 175 0.58 11.05 9.66
CA GLU A 175 1.57 12.10 9.48
C GLU A 175 2.94 11.57 9.88
N ILE A 176 3.94 11.77 9.02
CA ILE A 176 5.33 11.43 9.28
C ILE A 176 6.14 12.70 9.03
N LYS A 177 6.77 13.25 10.07
CA LYS A 177 7.56 14.48 9.95
C LYS A 177 8.85 14.37 10.73
N GLY A 178 9.88 15.07 10.25
CA GLY A 178 11.16 15.10 10.94
C GLY A 178 12.32 15.42 10.02
N CYS A 179 13.53 15.22 10.55
CA CYS A 179 14.76 15.39 9.83
C CYS A 179 15.70 14.24 10.18
N VAL A 180 16.23 13.57 9.17
CA VAL A 180 17.21 12.48 9.32
C VAL A 180 18.59 13.06 9.01
N THR A 181 19.42 13.18 10.03
CA THR A 181 20.86 13.56 9.99
C THR A 181 21.32 14.78 9.17
N GLY A 182 21.95 15.71 9.85
CA GLY A 182 22.88 16.68 9.28
C GLY A 182 22.21 17.83 8.54
N ASP A 183 22.61 18.05 7.32
CA ASP A 183 22.21 19.20 6.49
C ASP A 183 20.98 18.98 5.63
N GLN A 184 20.21 17.89 5.86
CA GLN A 184 19.01 17.61 5.09
C GLN A 184 17.84 18.48 5.58
N LYS A 185 17.02 18.93 4.64
CA LYS A 185 15.80 19.69 4.94
C LYS A 185 14.80 18.78 5.66
N PRO A 186 14.05 19.30 6.64
CA PRO A 186 12.95 18.59 7.24
C PRO A 186 11.98 18.09 6.17
N GLU A 187 11.58 16.84 6.28
CA GLU A 187 10.55 16.24 5.44
C GLU A 187 9.24 16.16 6.21
N HIS A 188 8.13 16.26 5.49
CA HIS A 188 6.81 16.18 6.07
C HIS A 188 5.87 15.47 5.10
N TRP A 189 5.41 14.28 5.49
CA TRP A 189 4.58 13.39 4.71
C TRP A 189 3.23 13.16 5.37
N PHE A 190 2.19 12.97 4.57
CA PHE A 190 0.86 12.59 5.04
C PHE A 190 0.27 11.52 4.16
N LEU A 191 -0.12 10.38 4.77
CA LEU A 191 -0.73 9.24 4.11
C LEU A 191 -2.21 9.19 4.50
N CYS A 192 -3.12 9.31 3.51
CA CYS A 192 -4.54 9.04 3.67
C CYS A 192 -4.83 7.60 3.30
N VAL A 193 -5.48 6.84 4.19
CA VAL A 193 -5.93 5.47 3.95
C VAL A 193 -7.44 5.42 4.11
N ASN A 194 -8.13 4.94 3.09
CA ASN A 194 -9.57 4.70 3.11
C ASN A 194 -9.89 3.27 2.67
N ALA A 195 -10.19 2.39 3.61
CA ALA A 195 -10.61 1.02 3.37
C ALA A 195 -12.15 0.86 3.36
N SER A 196 -12.91 1.96 3.38
CA SER A 196 -14.38 1.92 3.35
C SER A 196 -14.94 1.81 1.93
N GLU A 197 -16.23 1.49 1.83
CA GLU A 197 -16.97 1.39 0.57
C GLU A 197 -17.36 2.75 -0.03
N SER A 198 -17.16 3.85 0.70
CA SER A 198 -17.54 5.20 0.30
C SER A 198 -16.35 6.15 0.32
N ASP A 199 -16.44 7.23 -0.45
CA ASP A 199 -15.48 8.31 -0.40
C ASP A 199 -15.50 9.01 0.95
N VAL A 200 -14.32 9.38 1.46
CA VAL A 200 -14.14 9.99 2.77
C VAL A 200 -13.42 11.33 2.64
N ARG A 201 -13.94 12.36 3.28
CA ARG A 201 -13.32 13.68 3.33
C ARG A 201 -12.28 13.72 4.43
N PHE A 202 -11.01 13.96 4.06
CA PHE A 202 -9.90 14.15 5.00
C PHE A 202 -9.59 15.61 5.21
N HIS A 203 -9.40 16.00 6.46
CA HIS A 203 -8.82 17.26 6.86
C HIS A 203 -7.33 17.05 7.08
N LEU A 204 -6.52 17.63 6.20
CA LEU A 204 -5.06 17.52 6.27
C LEU A 204 -4.52 18.41 7.39
N PRO A 205 -3.41 18.02 8.07
CA PRO A 205 -2.83 18.80 9.14
C PRO A 205 -2.50 20.23 8.70
N SER A 206 -2.78 21.19 9.57
CA SER A 206 -2.42 22.58 9.34
C SER A 206 -0.95 22.81 9.68
N VAL A 207 -0.17 23.29 8.74
CA VAL A 207 1.27 23.52 8.90
C VAL A 207 1.59 25.02 8.87
N ILE A 208 2.45 25.45 9.76
CA ILE A 208 3.01 26.81 9.81
C ILE A 208 4.51 26.71 9.51
N PRO A 209 5.07 27.49 8.59
CA PRO A 209 4.46 28.54 7.79
C PRO A 209 3.57 28.04 6.66
N ARG A 210 2.86 28.97 5.98
CA ARG A 210 1.92 28.65 4.90
C ARG A 210 2.59 27.84 3.78
N GLY A 211 1.93 26.78 3.37
CA GLY A 211 2.36 25.90 2.30
C GLY A 211 1.20 25.07 1.78
N GLY A 212 1.52 24.01 1.02
CA GLY A 212 0.54 23.10 0.48
C GLY A 212 1.03 21.65 0.49
N TRP A 213 0.07 20.76 0.44
CA TRP A 213 0.28 19.32 0.34
C TRP A 213 0.29 18.90 -1.14
N THR A 214 1.45 18.52 -1.64
CA THR A 214 1.62 18.01 -3.00
C THR A 214 1.34 16.52 -3.03
N MET A 215 0.42 16.08 -3.88
CA MET A 215 0.11 14.67 -4.07
C MET A 215 1.21 14.01 -4.90
N HIS A 216 1.75 12.89 -4.38
CA HIS A 216 2.73 12.05 -5.06
C HIS A 216 2.11 10.77 -5.59
N LEU A 217 1.12 10.26 -4.91
CA LEU A 217 0.50 8.98 -5.23
C LEU A 217 -0.98 9.00 -4.85
N ASP A 218 -1.84 8.47 -5.74
CA ASP A 218 -3.21 8.08 -5.42
C ASP A 218 -3.53 6.77 -6.14
N THR A 219 -3.77 5.72 -5.37
CA THR A 219 -3.98 4.36 -5.88
C THR A 219 -5.29 4.17 -6.66
N ARG A 220 -6.19 5.17 -6.66
CA ARG A 220 -7.42 5.11 -7.49
C ARG A 220 -7.10 5.15 -8.99
N TYR A 221 -6.02 5.82 -9.38
CA TYR A 221 -5.61 5.92 -10.78
C TYR A 221 -4.95 4.62 -11.25
N SER A 222 -5.28 4.20 -12.47
CA SER A 222 -4.81 2.92 -13.02
C SER A 222 -3.35 2.98 -13.45
N SER A 223 -2.88 4.16 -13.86
CA SER A 223 -1.49 4.41 -14.20
C SER A 223 -0.95 5.69 -13.55
N LEU A 224 0.37 5.85 -13.54
CA LEU A 224 1.03 7.06 -13.04
C LEU A 224 0.76 8.28 -13.93
N GLU A 225 0.53 8.06 -15.22
CA GLU A 225 0.26 9.12 -16.21
C GLU A 225 -1.11 9.78 -16.00
N GLU A 226 -2.06 9.03 -15.45
CA GLU A 226 -3.41 9.55 -15.14
C GLU A 226 -3.45 10.38 -13.86
N GLN A 227 -2.39 10.36 -13.04
CA GLN A 227 -2.37 11.08 -11.79
C GLN A 227 -2.22 12.59 -12.02
N PRO A 228 -3.17 13.41 -11.55
CA PRO A 228 -3.07 14.86 -11.68
C PRO A 228 -2.00 15.42 -10.74
N SER A 229 -1.31 16.47 -11.19
CA SER A 229 -0.48 17.28 -10.30
C SER A 229 -1.37 18.17 -9.44
N ILE A 230 -1.56 17.80 -8.17
CA ILE A 230 -2.46 18.51 -7.25
C ILE A 230 -1.67 19.02 -6.05
N CYS A 231 -1.91 20.28 -5.68
CA CYS A 231 -1.48 20.85 -4.41
C CYS A 231 -2.71 21.27 -3.60
N ILE A 232 -2.86 20.72 -2.39
CA ILE A 232 -4.04 20.89 -1.54
C ILE A 232 -3.65 21.63 -0.27
N GLN A 233 -4.52 22.52 0.22
CA GLN A 233 -4.23 23.28 1.44
C GLN A 233 -4.85 22.67 2.70
N LYS A 234 -6.06 22.14 2.63
CA LYS A 234 -6.80 21.75 3.85
C LYS A 234 -7.61 20.48 3.74
N VAL A 235 -8.32 20.25 2.64
CA VAL A 235 -9.32 19.20 2.55
C VAL A 235 -9.14 18.39 1.27
N PHE A 236 -9.15 17.08 1.39
CA PHE A 236 -9.05 16.14 0.28
C PHE A 236 -10.18 15.12 0.35
N LEU A 237 -10.82 14.83 -0.80
CA LEU A 237 -11.79 13.75 -0.91
C LEU A 237 -11.08 12.48 -1.36
N GLN A 238 -10.83 11.59 -0.39
CA GLN A 238 -10.22 10.29 -0.60
C GLN A 238 -11.24 9.32 -1.17
N ALA A 239 -10.96 8.75 -2.33
CA ALA A 239 -11.83 7.75 -2.93
C ALA A 239 -11.97 6.50 -2.04
N SER A 240 -13.08 5.79 -2.19
CA SER A 240 -13.29 4.50 -1.53
C SER A 240 -12.19 3.52 -1.90
N LYS A 241 -11.80 2.66 -0.95
CA LYS A 241 -10.79 1.60 -1.16
C LYS A 241 -9.53 2.12 -1.84
N SER A 242 -8.97 3.24 -1.34
CA SER A 242 -7.76 3.85 -1.91
C SER A 242 -6.84 4.44 -0.84
N LEU A 243 -5.61 4.70 -1.28
CA LEU A 243 -4.53 5.27 -0.48
C LEU A 243 -3.93 6.43 -1.27
N THR A 244 -3.65 7.56 -0.58
CA THR A 244 -2.99 8.72 -1.19
C THR A 244 -1.85 9.21 -0.31
N LEU A 245 -0.69 9.48 -0.93
CA LEU A 245 0.49 10.03 -0.24
C LEU A 245 0.75 11.46 -0.69
N PHE A 246 0.96 12.34 0.30
CA PHE A 246 1.29 13.74 0.12
C PHE A 246 2.62 14.09 0.80
N SER A 247 3.35 15.06 0.25
CA SER A 247 4.39 15.79 0.97
C SER A 247 4.00 17.25 1.13
N PHE A 248 4.39 17.86 2.26
CA PHE A 248 4.22 19.28 2.49
C PHE A 248 5.40 20.07 1.96
N SER A 249 5.12 21.17 1.28
CA SER A 249 6.12 22.16 0.89
C SER A 249 5.64 23.57 1.22
N GLN A 250 6.58 24.41 1.71
CA GLN A 250 6.33 25.82 1.92
C GLN A 250 6.24 26.55 0.58
N PHE A 251 5.35 27.52 0.49
CA PHE A 251 5.35 28.43 -0.66
C PHE A 251 6.59 29.31 -0.59
N SER A 252 7.34 29.32 -1.68
CA SER A 252 8.42 30.32 -1.85
C SER A 252 7.78 31.70 -1.85
N GLY A 253 8.17 32.55 -0.90
CA GLY A 253 7.73 33.94 -0.82
C GLY A 253 8.33 34.79 -1.95
#